data_fa3d8f22557f562951ae931e57f27eda
#
_entry.id   fa3d8f22557f562951ae931e57f27eda
#
_cell.length_a   1.000
_cell.length_b   1.000
_cell.length_c   1.000
_cell.angle_alpha   90.00
_cell.angle_beta   90.00
_cell.angle_gamma   90.00
#
_symmetry.space_group_name_H-M   'P 1'
#
loop_
_entity.id
_entity.type
_entity.pdbx_description
1 polymer ?
#
loop_
_entity_poly.entity_id
_entity_poly.type
_entity_poly.pdbx_seq_one_letter_code
_entity_poly.pdbx_strand_id
1 'polypeptide(L)'
;MTAPMVVRVPAGLLASVPAEVRGAGRDDVRLMVSRGTEVSHHAFRDLAGQLRAGDVLVVNTSQTLPAAVDGSVRGTPVVVHFSTLGADGRWAVELRTPTAAGSTERRTGDRAGAVVALPGGEGLVLDEALSPDRLWWARVSAGDVPGLMRRYGRPIRYSYTDRDQPLSAYQTVFARPAPGGLGSAEMPSAARPFTADLVAGLERRGVRFAPVTLHTGVASAEAHEPPYPERFEVPRATARLVNAARAGRGASAGGRRREAGGRIVAIGTTAVRALESAAGPDGVVREAAGFTDLVVTPRRGVRVVDGLLTGLHEPEASHLLMLEAIAGREALAVAYDQALSRLYLWHEFGDVHLLLPDENPHSAHCSSNVW
;
A
#
# COMPACT_ATOMS: atom_id res chain seq x y z
N MET A 1 24.71 -12.07 -1.97
CA MET A 1 23.49 -11.47 -1.36
C MET A 1 23.97 -10.26 -0.56
N THR A 2 23.65 -9.05 -1.00
CA THR A 2 23.96 -7.82 -0.27
C THR A 2 23.09 -7.74 0.99
N ALA A 3 23.68 -7.36 2.13
CA ALA A 3 22.94 -7.21 3.39
C ALA A 3 21.75 -6.24 3.22
N PRO A 4 20.61 -6.46 3.88
CA PRO A 4 19.48 -5.55 3.83
C PRO A 4 19.90 -4.16 4.36
N MET A 5 19.25 -3.11 3.85
CA MET A 5 19.44 -1.76 4.36
C MET A 5 18.82 -1.69 5.76
N VAL A 6 19.63 -1.39 6.78
CA VAL A 6 19.15 -1.27 8.16
C VAL A 6 19.06 0.22 8.50
N VAL A 7 17.83 0.71 8.68
CA VAL A 7 17.56 2.07 9.16
C VAL A 7 16.80 1.95 10.48
N ARG A 8 17.24 2.63 11.52
CA ARG A 8 16.48 2.70 12.78
C ARG A 8 15.73 4.01 12.83
N VAL A 9 14.40 3.92 12.86
CA VAL A 9 13.53 5.08 12.97
C VAL A 9 13.35 5.44 14.45
N PRO A 10 13.72 6.66 14.88
CA PRO A 10 13.43 7.12 16.23
C PRO A 10 11.94 7.13 16.50
N ALA A 11 11.50 6.65 17.68
CA ALA A 11 10.07 6.59 18.03
C ALA A 11 9.33 7.94 17.91
N GLY A 12 10.03 9.05 18.13
CA GLY A 12 9.46 10.40 17.98
C GLY A 12 9.17 10.81 16.53
N LEU A 13 9.58 10.02 15.55
CA LEU A 13 9.26 10.23 14.13
C LEU A 13 8.07 9.40 13.64
N LEU A 14 7.44 8.60 14.48
CA LEU A 14 6.24 7.85 14.14
C LEU A 14 5.03 8.78 14.19
N ALA A 15 4.25 8.85 13.12
CA ALA A 15 3.06 9.70 13.05
C ALA A 15 1.91 9.10 13.85
N SER A 16 1.76 9.47 15.11
CA SER A 16 0.80 8.89 16.06
C SER A 16 -0.66 9.31 15.82
N VAL A 17 -0.89 10.38 15.05
CA VAL A 17 -2.22 10.90 14.70
C VAL A 17 -2.29 11.34 13.25
N PRO A 18 -3.50 11.38 12.64
CA PRO A 18 -3.71 11.90 11.30
C PRO A 18 -3.21 13.34 11.11
N ALA A 19 -2.81 13.68 9.87
CA ALA A 19 -2.30 15.03 9.54
C ALA A 19 -3.31 16.14 9.88
N GLU A 20 -4.60 15.92 9.67
CA GLU A 20 -5.66 16.88 10.01
C GLU A 20 -5.86 17.11 11.50
N VAL A 21 -5.27 16.28 12.36
CA VAL A 21 -5.27 16.49 13.83
C VAL A 21 -4.08 17.35 14.27
N ARG A 22 -2.95 17.27 13.53
CA ARG A 22 -1.72 18.01 13.87
C ARG A 22 -1.45 19.21 12.96
N GLY A 23 -2.18 19.35 11.84
CA GLY A 23 -1.99 20.39 10.84
C GLY A 23 -3.29 20.90 10.25
N ALA A 24 -3.20 21.58 9.09
CA ALA A 24 -4.30 22.29 8.44
C ALA A 24 -5.26 21.37 7.64
N GLY A 25 -4.88 20.12 7.37
CA GLY A 25 -5.69 19.19 6.58
C GLY A 25 -4.95 17.89 6.31
N ARG A 26 -5.60 16.96 5.59
CA ARG A 26 -5.00 15.65 5.28
C ARG A 26 -3.83 15.75 4.30
N ASP A 27 -3.75 16.80 3.52
CA ASP A 27 -2.67 17.12 2.59
C ASP A 27 -1.54 17.94 3.22
N ASP A 28 -1.65 18.23 4.53
CA ASP A 28 -0.61 18.93 5.29
C ASP A 28 0.47 17.95 5.77
N VAL A 29 1.09 17.30 4.81
CA VAL A 29 2.24 16.40 4.98
C VAL A 29 3.35 16.83 4.02
N ARG A 30 4.58 16.43 4.33
CA ARG A 30 5.73 16.71 3.47
C ARG A 30 5.82 15.67 2.34
N LEU A 31 6.36 16.12 1.23
CA LEU A 31 6.66 15.30 0.07
C LEU A 31 8.17 15.32 -0.17
N MET A 32 8.83 14.18 -0.01
CA MET A 32 10.18 13.98 -0.50
C MET A 32 10.12 13.47 -1.94
N VAL A 33 10.96 13.98 -2.81
CA VAL A 33 11.04 13.55 -4.21
C VAL A 33 12.45 13.13 -4.53
N SER A 34 12.62 11.89 -5.02
CA SER A 34 13.91 11.37 -5.50
C SER A 34 13.87 11.19 -7.02
N ARG A 35 14.93 11.63 -7.69
CA ARG A 35 15.26 11.33 -9.09
C ARG A 35 16.68 10.78 -9.13
N GLY A 36 16.81 9.45 -9.17
CA GLY A 36 18.07 8.83 -8.84
C GLY A 36 18.50 9.21 -7.42
N THR A 37 19.73 9.66 -7.24
CA THR A 37 20.30 10.12 -5.96
C THR A 37 19.99 11.59 -5.64
N GLU A 38 19.38 12.34 -6.57
CA GLU A 38 18.94 13.70 -6.29
C GLU A 38 17.65 13.68 -5.46
N VAL A 39 17.67 14.36 -4.32
CA VAL A 39 16.53 14.43 -3.38
C VAL A 39 16.11 15.89 -3.20
N SER A 40 14.82 16.15 -3.35
CA SER A 40 14.22 17.47 -3.09
C SER A 40 13.03 17.35 -2.12
N HIS A 41 12.68 18.45 -1.45
CA HIS A 41 11.72 18.48 -0.37
C HIS A 41 10.64 19.53 -0.66
N HIS A 42 9.37 19.12 -0.55
CA HIS A 42 8.21 19.89 -0.92
C HIS A 42 7.08 19.69 0.11
N ALA A 43 6.03 20.50 0.06
CA ALA A 43 4.76 20.15 0.64
C ALA A 43 4.00 19.19 -0.31
N PHE A 44 3.17 18.30 0.23
CA PHE A 44 2.41 17.36 -0.61
C PHE A 44 1.46 18.08 -1.59
N ARG A 45 0.90 19.20 -1.18
CA ARG A 45 0.05 20.03 -2.06
C ARG A 45 0.77 20.57 -3.30
N ASP A 46 2.11 20.51 -3.32
CA ASP A 46 2.94 20.88 -4.48
C ASP A 46 3.20 19.70 -5.44
N LEU A 47 2.57 18.54 -5.21
CA LEU A 47 2.71 17.34 -6.04
C LEU A 47 2.52 17.62 -7.53
N ALA A 48 1.61 18.55 -7.87
CA ALA A 48 1.35 18.95 -9.25
C ALA A 48 2.60 19.52 -9.97
N GLY A 49 3.55 20.09 -9.23
CA GLY A 49 4.84 20.55 -9.77
C GLY A 49 5.83 19.43 -10.10
N GLN A 50 5.61 18.23 -9.61
CA GLN A 50 6.47 17.04 -9.82
C GLN A 50 5.99 16.16 -10.98
N LEU A 51 4.79 16.40 -11.45
CA LEU A 51 4.11 15.65 -12.50
C LEU A 51 3.95 16.49 -13.76
N ARG A 52 3.79 15.83 -14.91
CA ARG A 52 3.59 16.45 -16.21
C ARG A 52 2.34 15.96 -16.91
N ALA A 53 1.83 16.72 -17.84
CA ALA A 53 0.70 16.30 -18.67
C ALA A 53 1.02 14.96 -19.38
N GLY A 54 0.04 14.06 -19.37
CA GLY A 54 0.19 12.70 -19.88
C GLY A 54 0.60 11.66 -18.85
N ASP A 55 1.16 12.05 -17.68
CA ASP A 55 1.43 11.10 -16.61
C ASP A 55 0.15 10.39 -16.15
N VAL A 56 0.26 9.12 -15.81
CA VAL A 56 -0.83 8.28 -15.33
C VAL A 56 -0.55 7.86 -13.91
N LEU A 57 -1.41 8.29 -12.97
CA LEU A 57 -1.37 7.86 -11.58
C LEU A 57 -2.24 6.62 -11.40
N VAL A 58 -1.63 5.50 -11.04
CA VAL A 58 -2.35 4.25 -10.76
C VAL A 58 -2.75 4.24 -9.29
N VAL A 59 -4.05 4.22 -9.00
CA VAL A 59 -4.60 4.37 -7.65
C VAL A 59 -5.38 3.14 -7.22
N ASN A 60 -5.17 2.70 -5.98
CA ASN A 60 -5.96 1.62 -5.39
C ASN A 60 -7.30 2.18 -4.90
N THR A 61 -8.40 1.60 -5.37
CA THR A 61 -9.77 2.00 -5.02
C THR A 61 -10.41 1.19 -3.91
N SER A 62 -9.67 0.26 -3.30
CA SER A 62 -10.18 -0.52 -2.18
C SER A 62 -10.48 0.37 -0.97
N GLN A 63 -11.71 0.28 -0.45
CA GLN A 63 -12.08 0.93 0.80
C GLN A 63 -11.45 0.21 2.00
N THR A 64 -11.13 0.94 3.06
CA THR A 64 -10.71 0.34 4.33
C THR A 64 -11.92 -0.12 5.11
N LEU A 65 -11.84 -1.32 5.68
CA LEU A 65 -12.89 -1.92 6.51
C LEU A 65 -12.60 -1.70 8.00
N PRO A 66 -13.62 -1.71 8.86
CA PRO A 66 -13.45 -1.76 10.31
C PRO A 66 -13.09 -3.19 10.73
N ALA A 67 -11.91 -3.66 10.33
CA ALA A 67 -11.51 -5.06 10.28
C ALA A 67 -11.10 -5.67 11.64
N ALA A 68 -11.10 -4.89 12.72
CA ALA A 68 -10.82 -5.38 14.08
C ALA A 68 -12.14 -5.58 14.86
N VAL A 69 -12.47 -6.82 15.22
CA VAL A 69 -13.68 -7.18 15.95
C VAL A 69 -13.32 -7.86 17.27
N ASP A 70 -13.90 -7.40 18.37
CA ASP A 70 -13.69 -8.04 19.68
C ASP A 70 -14.37 -9.40 19.74
N GLY A 71 -13.71 -10.35 20.41
CA GLY A 71 -14.23 -11.70 20.61
C GLY A 71 -13.65 -12.34 21.86
N SER A 72 -13.91 -13.62 22.03
CA SER A 72 -13.29 -14.39 23.12
C SER A 72 -13.01 -15.84 22.73
N VAL A 73 -11.90 -16.37 23.24
CA VAL A 73 -11.55 -17.79 23.17
C VAL A 73 -11.62 -18.38 24.56
N ARG A 74 -12.58 -19.30 24.81
CA ARG A 74 -12.81 -19.89 26.12
C ARG A 74 -12.98 -18.85 27.26
N GLY A 75 -13.65 -17.72 26.94
CA GLY A 75 -13.85 -16.62 27.88
C GLY A 75 -12.68 -15.65 28.01
N THR A 76 -11.53 -15.91 27.39
CA THR A 76 -10.40 -14.97 27.34
C THR A 76 -10.61 -13.98 26.21
N PRO A 77 -10.55 -12.65 26.46
CA PRO A 77 -10.72 -11.63 25.43
C PRO A 77 -9.65 -11.75 24.34
N VAL A 78 -10.07 -11.57 23.09
CA VAL A 78 -9.21 -11.46 21.92
C VAL A 78 -9.76 -10.38 20.99
N VAL A 79 -8.92 -9.87 20.10
CA VAL A 79 -9.35 -9.07 18.94
C VAL A 79 -9.08 -9.88 17.69
N VAL A 80 -10.10 -10.07 16.88
CA VAL A 80 -9.99 -10.72 15.57
C VAL A 80 -9.72 -9.66 14.53
N HIS A 81 -8.57 -9.70 13.88
CA HIS A 81 -8.30 -8.91 12.69
C HIS A 81 -8.68 -9.73 11.45
N PHE A 82 -9.75 -9.32 10.78
CA PHE A 82 -10.15 -9.91 9.50
C PHE A 82 -9.24 -9.39 8.40
N SER A 83 -8.58 -10.29 7.69
CA SER A 83 -7.59 -9.96 6.67
C SER A 83 -8.19 -9.98 5.26
N THR A 84 -8.32 -11.15 4.66
CA THR A 84 -8.80 -11.30 3.30
C THR A 84 -9.77 -12.48 3.17
N LEU A 85 -10.71 -12.37 2.22
CA LEU A 85 -11.62 -13.47 1.86
C LEU A 85 -10.94 -14.34 0.81
N GLY A 86 -10.73 -15.61 1.14
CA GLY A 86 -10.23 -16.64 0.23
C GLY A 86 -11.22 -17.00 -0.88
N ALA A 87 -10.72 -17.67 -1.90
CA ALA A 87 -11.54 -18.15 -3.02
C ALA A 87 -12.56 -19.22 -2.60
N ASP A 88 -12.31 -19.91 -1.51
CA ASP A 88 -13.13 -20.98 -0.93
C ASP A 88 -14.17 -20.48 0.09
N GLY A 89 -14.25 -19.16 0.28
CA GLY A 89 -15.18 -18.53 1.22
C GLY A 89 -14.71 -18.45 2.67
N ARG A 90 -13.52 -18.99 2.99
CA ARG A 90 -12.89 -18.80 4.31
C ARG A 90 -12.27 -17.40 4.40
N TRP A 91 -12.20 -16.90 5.61
CA TRP A 91 -11.49 -15.65 5.91
C TRP A 91 -10.12 -15.95 6.48
N ALA A 92 -9.11 -15.27 5.97
CA ALA A 92 -7.84 -15.16 6.69
C ALA A 92 -8.03 -14.22 7.87
N VAL A 93 -7.62 -14.66 9.06
CA VAL A 93 -7.75 -13.90 10.30
C VAL A 93 -6.48 -13.95 11.13
N GLU A 94 -6.24 -12.90 11.90
CA GLU A 94 -5.21 -12.87 12.94
C GLU A 94 -5.89 -12.67 14.31
N LEU A 95 -5.59 -13.53 15.28
CA LEU A 95 -6.01 -13.30 16.65
C LEU A 95 -4.97 -12.49 17.40
N ARG A 96 -5.43 -11.44 18.10
CA ARG A 96 -4.57 -10.51 18.85
C ARG A 96 -5.01 -10.48 20.31
N THR A 97 -4.06 -10.24 21.21
CA THR A 97 -4.35 -9.98 22.63
C THR A 97 -4.60 -8.48 22.82
N PRO A 98 -5.75 -8.05 23.37
CA PRO A 98 -5.98 -6.65 23.68
C PRO A 98 -5.03 -6.17 24.79
N THR A 99 -4.52 -4.93 24.68
CA THR A 99 -3.68 -4.31 25.72
C THR A 99 -4.45 -3.28 26.52
N ALA A 100 -3.97 -2.95 27.73
CA ALA A 100 -4.55 -1.90 28.55
C ALA A 100 -4.52 -0.50 27.89
N ALA A 101 -3.60 -0.29 26.94
CA ALA A 101 -3.51 0.95 26.15
C ALA A 101 -4.54 1.02 25.01
N GLY A 102 -5.41 0.00 24.87
CA GLY A 102 -6.44 -0.04 23.81
C GLY A 102 -5.90 -0.45 22.43
N SER A 103 -4.61 -0.79 22.31
CA SER A 103 -4.05 -1.44 21.13
C SER A 103 -4.06 -2.96 21.27
N THR A 104 -3.35 -3.65 20.39
CA THR A 104 -3.25 -5.11 20.45
C THR A 104 -1.80 -5.55 20.31
N GLU A 105 -1.48 -6.71 20.88
CA GLU A 105 -0.19 -7.37 20.74
C GLU A 105 -0.33 -8.75 20.12
N ARG A 106 0.80 -9.31 19.64
CA ARG A 106 0.83 -10.63 19.03
C ARG A 106 0.34 -11.68 20.02
N ARG A 107 -0.56 -12.54 19.55
CA ARG A 107 -1.04 -13.71 20.27
C ARG A 107 -0.41 -14.96 19.68
N THR A 108 0.00 -15.89 20.53
CA THR A 108 0.58 -17.18 20.14
C THR A 108 -0.14 -18.34 20.85
N GLY A 109 0.08 -19.56 20.36
CA GLY A 109 -0.46 -20.77 20.98
C GLY A 109 -1.87 -21.13 20.55
N ASP A 110 -2.46 -20.43 19.59
CA ASP A 110 -3.74 -20.83 18.99
C ASP A 110 -3.55 -22.09 18.13
N ARG A 111 -4.63 -22.86 17.97
CA ARG A 111 -4.60 -24.14 17.26
C ARG A 111 -5.82 -24.31 16.36
N ALA A 112 -5.67 -25.11 15.32
CA ALA A 112 -6.81 -25.56 14.51
C ALA A 112 -7.92 -26.16 15.39
N GLY A 113 -9.16 -25.86 15.06
CA GLY A 113 -10.34 -26.20 15.84
C GLY A 113 -10.64 -25.24 17.00
N ALA A 114 -9.81 -24.22 17.26
CA ALA A 114 -10.15 -23.21 18.25
C ALA A 114 -11.38 -22.41 17.81
N VAL A 115 -12.31 -22.24 18.76
CA VAL A 115 -13.57 -21.51 18.55
C VAL A 115 -13.45 -20.14 19.20
N VAL A 116 -13.73 -19.11 18.42
CA VAL A 116 -13.82 -17.72 18.87
C VAL A 116 -15.29 -17.32 18.91
N ALA A 117 -15.79 -16.90 20.06
CA ALA A 117 -17.10 -16.28 20.17
C ALA A 117 -17.02 -14.82 19.70
N LEU A 118 -17.90 -14.42 18.78
CA LEU A 118 -18.01 -13.09 18.21
C LEU A 118 -19.29 -12.39 18.68
N PRO A 119 -19.39 -11.06 18.55
CA PRO A 119 -20.62 -10.33 18.84
C PRO A 119 -21.80 -10.77 17.99
N GLY A 120 -23.01 -10.56 18.48
CA GLY A 120 -24.24 -10.94 17.78
C GLY A 120 -24.57 -12.42 17.83
N GLY A 121 -23.88 -13.21 18.67
CA GLY A 121 -24.05 -14.66 18.77
C GLY A 121 -23.34 -15.44 17.67
N GLU A 122 -22.49 -14.78 16.92
CA GLU A 122 -21.70 -15.40 15.86
C GLU A 122 -20.44 -16.10 16.39
N GLY A 123 -19.90 -17.00 15.59
CA GLY A 123 -18.70 -17.76 15.91
C GLY A 123 -17.73 -17.84 14.75
N LEU A 124 -16.48 -18.07 15.09
CA LEU A 124 -15.40 -18.30 14.13
C LEU A 124 -14.61 -19.53 14.58
N VAL A 125 -14.29 -20.40 13.65
CA VAL A 125 -13.47 -21.59 13.87
C VAL A 125 -12.18 -21.47 13.07
N LEU A 126 -11.04 -21.57 13.74
CA LEU A 126 -9.75 -21.63 13.08
C LEU A 126 -9.59 -23.00 12.42
N ASP A 127 -9.35 -23.05 11.11
CA ASP A 127 -9.23 -24.30 10.36
C ASP A 127 -7.77 -24.70 10.15
N GLU A 128 -7.00 -23.85 9.49
CA GLU A 128 -5.67 -24.15 9.00
C GLU A 128 -4.78 -22.93 9.15
N ALA A 129 -3.54 -23.13 9.58
CA ALA A 129 -2.56 -22.06 9.67
C ALA A 129 -2.16 -21.60 8.25
N LEU A 130 -2.29 -20.30 7.99
CA LEU A 130 -1.84 -19.67 6.76
C LEU A 130 -0.37 -19.20 6.88
N SER A 131 0.02 -18.78 8.08
CA SER A 131 1.43 -18.55 8.43
C SER A 131 1.71 -19.08 9.85
N PRO A 132 2.97 -19.38 10.17
CA PRO A 132 3.32 -19.89 11.49
C PRO A 132 2.89 -18.93 12.60
N ASP A 133 2.10 -19.43 13.54
CA ASP A 133 1.68 -18.76 14.78
C ASP A 133 1.01 -17.39 14.62
N ARG A 134 0.48 -17.04 13.42
CA ARG A 134 -0.09 -15.71 13.21
C ARG A 134 -1.42 -15.71 12.46
N LEU A 135 -1.41 -16.10 11.20
CA LEU A 135 -2.57 -16.06 10.32
C LEU A 135 -3.21 -17.44 10.19
N TRP A 136 -4.54 -17.43 10.16
CA TRP A 136 -5.35 -18.63 10.07
C TRP A 136 -6.44 -18.49 9.02
N TRP A 137 -6.65 -19.51 8.22
CA TRP A 137 -7.92 -19.68 7.54
C TRP A 137 -8.98 -20.04 8.56
N ALA A 138 -10.12 -19.34 8.49
CA ALA A 138 -11.21 -19.52 9.44
C ALA A 138 -12.57 -19.55 8.74
N ARG A 139 -13.47 -20.38 9.26
CA ARG A 139 -14.89 -20.35 8.93
C ARG A 139 -15.63 -19.48 9.93
N VAL A 140 -16.45 -18.57 9.42
CA VAL A 140 -17.27 -17.66 10.23
C VAL A 140 -18.72 -18.07 10.06
N SER A 141 -19.49 -18.15 11.15
CA SER A 141 -20.90 -18.50 11.10
C SER A 141 -21.77 -17.42 10.47
N ALA A 142 -21.31 -16.15 10.55
CA ALA A 142 -21.99 -15.02 9.93
C ALA A 142 -22.03 -15.16 8.40
N GLY A 143 -23.22 -15.15 7.83
CA GLY A 143 -23.41 -15.15 6.37
C GLY A 143 -22.96 -13.85 5.69
N ASP A 144 -22.86 -12.72 6.43
CA ASP A 144 -22.36 -11.42 5.98
C ASP A 144 -21.27 -10.93 6.95
N VAL A 145 -20.04 -11.41 6.75
CA VAL A 145 -18.87 -10.98 7.53
C VAL A 145 -18.57 -9.49 7.37
N PRO A 146 -18.63 -8.88 6.17
CA PRO A 146 -18.55 -7.43 6.05
C PRO A 146 -19.62 -6.67 6.85
N GLY A 147 -20.84 -7.20 6.94
CA GLY A 147 -21.90 -6.66 7.79
C GLY A 147 -21.61 -6.78 9.28
N LEU A 148 -21.04 -7.90 9.71
CA LEU A 148 -20.56 -8.11 11.09
C LEU A 148 -19.49 -7.04 11.41
N MET A 149 -18.49 -6.87 10.55
CA MET A 149 -17.45 -5.85 10.73
C MET A 149 -18.03 -4.42 10.80
N ARG A 150 -18.94 -4.05 9.88
CA ARG A 150 -19.60 -2.73 9.93
C ARG A 150 -20.36 -2.47 11.20
N ARG A 151 -20.94 -3.50 11.82
CA ARG A 151 -21.77 -3.39 13.03
C ARG A 151 -20.94 -3.35 14.31
N TYR A 152 -19.89 -4.12 14.39
CA TYR A 152 -19.16 -4.37 15.63
C TYR A 152 -17.67 -4.07 15.54
N GLY A 153 -17.15 -3.80 14.35
CA GLY A 153 -15.73 -3.62 14.13
C GLY A 153 -15.30 -2.15 14.27
N ARG A 154 -13.99 -2.01 14.35
CA ARG A 154 -13.26 -0.74 14.28
C ARG A 154 -12.06 -0.89 13.34
N PRO A 155 -11.45 0.21 12.85
CA PRO A 155 -10.20 0.13 12.11
C PRO A 155 -9.12 -0.58 12.93
N ILE A 156 -8.23 -1.30 12.25
CA ILE A 156 -7.05 -1.86 12.90
C ILE A 156 -6.19 -0.70 13.40
N ARG A 157 -5.87 -0.72 14.70
CA ARG A 157 -5.04 0.28 15.35
C ARG A 157 -3.60 -0.20 15.46
N TYR A 158 -2.69 0.58 14.97
CA TYR A 158 -1.26 0.32 15.13
C TYR A 158 -0.74 0.76 16.50
N SER A 159 0.28 0.08 17.02
CA SER A 159 0.82 0.32 18.35
C SER A 159 1.38 1.73 18.56
N TYR A 160 1.82 2.39 17.49
CA TYR A 160 2.36 3.76 17.53
C TYR A 160 1.29 4.86 17.48
N THR A 161 -0.01 4.52 17.26
CA THR A 161 -1.08 5.53 17.29
C THR A 161 -1.57 5.78 18.72
N ASP A 162 -1.76 7.05 19.07
CA ASP A 162 -2.11 7.46 20.45
C ASP A 162 -3.49 6.93 20.88
N ARG A 163 -4.43 6.84 19.94
CA ARG A 163 -5.83 6.45 20.18
C ARG A 163 -6.47 5.90 18.92
N ASP A 164 -7.64 5.32 19.08
CA ASP A 164 -8.49 4.93 17.96
C ASP A 164 -8.87 6.17 17.13
N GLN A 165 -8.83 6.02 15.83
CA GLN A 165 -9.24 7.04 14.87
C GLN A 165 -10.54 6.60 14.19
N PRO A 166 -11.40 7.55 13.79
CA PRO A 166 -12.61 7.21 13.03
C PRO A 166 -12.26 6.56 11.70
N LEU A 167 -13.13 5.68 11.19
CA LEU A 167 -12.90 4.98 9.91
C LEU A 167 -12.63 5.94 8.74
N SER A 168 -13.21 7.14 8.78
CA SER A 168 -12.95 8.20 7.79
C SER A 168 -11.50 8.65 7.71
N ALA A 169 -10.73 8.54 8.82
CA ALA A 169 -9.30 8.83 8.83
C ALA A 169 -8.48 7.81 8.02
N TYR A 170 -9.02 6.61 7.83
CA TYR A 170 -8.40 5.52 7.06
C TYR A 170 -8.94 5.40 5.62
N GLN A 171 -9.90 6.25 5.21
CA GLN A 171 -10.36 6.26 3.82
C GLN A 171 -9.55 7.21 2.95
N THR A 172 -9.34 6.82 1.70
CA THR A 172 -8.75 7.67 0.67
C THR A 172 -9.86 8.31 -0.19
N VAL A 173 -9.53 9.38 -0.90
CA VAL A 173 -10.47 10.02 -1.85
C VAL A 173 -10.84 9.08 -3.02
N PHE A 174 -10.05 8.05 -3.26
CA PHE A 174 -10.25 7.06 -4.32
C PHE A 174 -11.08 5.86 -3.89
N ALA A 175 -11.36 5.70 -2.59
CA ALA A 175 -12.06 4.54 -2.05
C ALA A 175 -13.46 4.39 -2.65
N ARG A 176 -13.79 3.18 -3.09
CA ARG A 176 -15.09 2.81 -3.67
C ARG A 176 -15.63 1.56 -2.99
N PRO A 177 -16.94 1.52 -2.73
CA PRO A 177 -17.58 0.29 -2.29
C PRO A 177 -17.39 -0.83 -3.31
N ALA A 178 -16.99 -2.01 -2.84
CA ALA A 178 -16.87 -3.20 -3.68
C ALA A 178 -18.09 -4.14 -3.51
N PRO A 179 -18.39 -4.99 -4.50
CA PRO A 179 -19.43 -6.00 -4.40
C PRO A 179 -19.24 -6.87 -3.13
N GLY A 180 -20.34 -7.23 -2.48
CA GLY A 180 -20.30 -7.99 -1.23
C GLY A 180 -19.73 -7.24 -0.03
N GLY A 181 -19.49 -5.93 -0.15
CA GLY A 181 -18.90 -5.13 0.94
C GLY A 181 -17.43 -5.43 1.22
N LEU A 182 -16.70 -6.04 0.27
CA LEU A 182 -15.28 -6.34 0.39
C LEU A 182 -14.45 -5.05 0.44
N GLY A 183 -13.26 -5.16 1.01
CA GLY A 183 -12.32 -4.05 1.15
C GLY A 183 -11.00 -4.50 1.74
N SER A 184 -10.19 -3.55 2.11
CA SER A 184 -8.88 -3.75 2.72
C SER A 184 -8.97 -3.76 4.24
N ALA A 185 -8.26 -4.65 4.90
CA ALA A 185 -8.05 -4.59 6.35
C ALA A 185 -7.22 -3.36 6.72
N GLU A 186 -6.29 -2.99 5.85
CA GLU A 186 -5.41 -1.84 6.03
C GLU A 186 -5.54 -0.80 4.91
N MET A 187 -5.31 0.45 5.27
CA MET A 187 -5.45 1.59 4.38
C MET A 187 -4.34 1.61 3.31
N PRO A 188 -4.66 1.90 2.03
CA PRO A 188 -3.65 2.29 1.04
C PRO A 188 -3.06 3.66 1.36
N SER A 189 -2.19 3.74 2.36
CA SER A 189 -1.79 4.97 3.06
C SER A 189 -1.13 6.02 2.17
N ALA A 190 -0.39 5.63 1.13
CA ALA A 190 0.22 6.57 0.18
C ALA A 190 -0.82 7.45 -0.55
N ALA A 191 -2.05 6.97 -0.69
CA ALA A 191 -3.15 7.72 -1.31
C ALA A 191 -3.91 8.62 -0.32
N ARG A 192 -3.62 8.51 0.97
CA ARG A 192 -4.35 9.21 2.02
C ARG A 192 -4.27 10.74 1.92
N PRO A 193 -3.12 11.36 1.59
CA PRO A 193 -3.00 12.81 1.53
C PRO A 193 -3.77 13.45 0.36
N PHE A 194 -4.23 12.68 -0.62
CA PHE A 194 -4.99 13.24 -1.73
C PHE A 194 -6.32 13.82 -1.26
N THR A 195 -6.61 15.02 -1.75
CA THR A 195 -7.91 15.69 -1.62
C THR A 195 -8.61 15.74 -2.97
N ALA A 196 -9.94 15.93 -2.98
CA ALA A 196 -10.68 16.08 -4.24
C ALA A 196 -10.19 17.27 -5.07
N ASP A 197 -9.81 18.37 -4.41
CA ASP A 197 -9.30 19.57 -5.08
C ASP A 197 -7.94 19.31 -5.73
N LEU A 198 -7.04 18.59 -5.06
CA LEU A 198 -5.74 18.20 -5.63
C LEU A 198 -5.94 17.28 -6.84
N VAL A 199 -6.84 16.29 -6.75
CA VAL A 199 -7.16 15.38 -7.87
C VAL A 199 -7.68 16.19 -9.07
N ALA A 200 -8.69 17.04 -8.87
CA ALA A 200 -9.24 17.89 -9.92
C ALA A 200 -8.17 18.85 -10.50
N GLY A 201 -7.27 19.37 -9.66
CA GLY A 201 -6.14 20.19 -10.07
C GLY A 201 -5.16 19.43 -11.00
N LEU A 202 -4.83 18.20 -10.66
CA LEU A 202 -3.98 17.32 -11.46
C LEU A 202 -4.63 16.95 -12.80
N GLU A 203 -5.92 16.63 -12.81
CA GLU A 203 -6.66 16.35 -14.05
C GLU A 203 -6.69 17.55 -15.01
N ARG A 204 -6.92 18.76 -14.49
CA ARG A 204 -6.85 20.00 -15.30
C ARG A 204 -5.47 20.22 -15.92
N ARG A 205 -4.41 19.72 -15.30
CA ARG A 205 -3.03 19.77 -15.84
C ARG A 205 -2.72 18.63 -16.80
N GLY A 206 -3.69 17.76 -17.11
CA GLY A 206 -3.53 16.66 -18.05
C GLY A 206 -2.92 15.39 -17.43
N VAL A 207 -2.83 15.29 -16.10
CA VAL A 207 -2.52 14.04 -15.39
C VAL A 207 -3.78 13.17 -15.39
N ARG A 208 -3.63 11.87 -15.58
CA ARG A 208 -4.75 10.93 -15.65
C ARG A 208 -4.70 9.94 -14.50
N PHE A 209 -5.86 9.48 -14.05
CA PHE A 209 -5.98 8.48 -12.99
C PHE A 209 -6.43 7.13 -13.55
N ALA A 210 -5.70 6.08 -13.21
CA ALA A 210 -5.95 4.70 -13.60
C ALA A 210 -6.34 3.88 -12.36
N PRO A 211 -7.63 3.60 -12.13
CA PRO A 211 -8.06 2.84 -10.96
C PRO A 211 -7.68 1.37 -11.09
N VAL A 212 -7.19 0.79 -10.00
CA VAL A 212 -7.04 -0.64 -9.76
C VAL A 212 -7.65 -0.98 -8.41
N THR A 213 -7.93 -2.24 -8.15
CA THR A 213 -8.32 -2.70 -6.82
C THR A 213 -7.31 -3.74 -6.34
N LEU A 214 -6.86 -3.62 -5.11
CA LEU A 214 -6.21 -4.68 -4.35
C LEU A 214 -6.71 -4.57 -2.91
N HIS A 215 -7.39 -5.60 -2.44
CA HIS A 215 -7.85 -5.67 -1.07
C HIS A 215 -6.70 -6.15 -0.19
N THR A 216 -6.07 -5.19 0.48
CA THR A 216 -4.93 -5.43 1.35
C THR A 216 -5.37 -6.14 2.62
N GLY A 217 -4.70 -7.21 2.97
CA GLY A 217 -4.90 -7.87 4.25
C GLY A 217 -4.28 -7.12 5.42
N VAL A 218 -4.12 -7.83 6.56
CA VAL A 218 -3.41 -7.27 7.72
C VAL A 218 -1.92 -7.16 7.43
N ALA A 219 -1.27 -6.19 8.09
CA ALA A 219 0.07 -5.71 7.82
C ALA A 219 1.07 -6.79 7.47
N SER A 220 1.98 -6.36 6.63
CA SER A 220 2.99 -7.21 6.03
C SER A 220 3.60 -8.15 7.05
N ALA A 221 3.65 -9.37 6.62
CA ALA A 221 4.51 -10.38 7.10
C ALA A 221 5.85 -9.79 7.53
N GLU A 222 6.38 -10.27 8.62
CA GLU A 222 7.78 -10.09 8.96
C GLU A 222 8.61 -10.46 7.71
N ALA A 223 9.81 -9.90 7.53
CA ALA A 223 10.60 -10.04 6.30
C ALA A 223 10.79 -11.49 5.81
N HIS A 224 10.55 -12.48 6.66
CA HIS A 224 10.63 -13.91 6.37
C HIS A 224 9.28 -14.58 6.05
N GLU A 225 8.14 -13.91 6.22
CA GLU A 225 6.83 -14.45 5.83
C GLU A 225 6.57 -14.17 4.35
N PRO A 226 6.27 -15.19 3.51
CA PRO A 226 5.83 -14.94 2.15
C PRO A 226 4.47 -14.21 2.17
N PRO A 227 4.24 -13.28 1.22
CA PRO A 227 2.92 -12.67 1.11
C PRO A 227 1.88 -13.75 0.80
N TYR A 228 0.76 -13.68 1.50
CA TYR A 228 -0.40 -14.50 1.16
C TYR A 228 -1.20 -13.87 0.02
N PRO A 229 -1.99 -14.70 -0.71
CA PRO A 229 -2.76 -14.19 -1.84
C PRO A 229 -3.78 -13.14 -1.44
N GLU A 230 -3.74 -11.98 -2.09
CA GLU A 230 -4.70 -10.89 -1.95
C GLU A 230 -5.50 -10.71 -3.24
N ARG A 231 -6.79 -10.44 -3.09
CA ARG A 231 -7.68 -10.25 -4.24
C ARG A 231 -7.37 -8.94 -4.94
N PHE A 232 -7.21 -8.99 -6.28
CA PHE A 232 -6.96 -7.80 -7.08
C PHE A 232 -7.82 -7.77 -8.34
N GLU A 233 -7.93 -6.57 -8.90
CA GLU A 233 -8.57 -6.31 -10.19
C GLU A 233 -7.87 -5.16 -10.91
N VAL A 234 -7.61 -5.34 -12.20
CA VAL A 234 -7.17 -4.30 -13.14
C VAL A 234 -8.20 -4.23 -14.26
N PRO A 235 -9.05 -3.18 -14.28
CA PRO A 235 -10.08 -3.02 -15.29
C PRO A 235 -9.48 -2.82 -16.69
N ARG A 236 -10.24 -3.23 -17.72
CA ARG A 236 -9.86 -3.03 -19.13
C ARG A 236 -9.56 -1.58 -19.48
N ALA A 237 -10.30 -0.64 -18.89
CA ALA A 237 -10.08 0.79 -19.09
C ALA A 237 -8.70 1.22 -18.57
N THR A 238 -8.30 0.77 -17.39
CA THR A 238 -6.98 1.00 -16.81
C THR A 238 -5.88 0.39 -17.66
N ALA A 239 -6.03 -0.86 -18.09
CA ALA A 239 -5.06 -1.52 -18.96
C ALA A 239 -4.84 -0.74 -20.27
N ARG A 240 -5.91 -0.29 -20.92
CA ARG A 240 -5.83 0.52 -22.15
C ARG A 240 -5.15 1.87 -21.89
N LEU A 241 -5.50 2.56 -20.82
CA LEU A 241 -4.93 3.86 -20.46
C LEU A 241 -3.42 3.78 -20.23
N VAL A 242 -2.97 2.79 -19.45
CA VAL A 242 -1.55 2.54 -19.15
C VAL A 242 -0.78 2.20 -20.42
N ASN A 243 -1.29 1.27 -21.24
CA ASN A 243 -0.63 0.88 -22.48
C ASN A 243 -0.54 2.04 -23.48
N ALA A 244 -1.58 2.87 -23.60
CA ALA A 244 -1.58 4.04 -24.47
C ALA A 244 -0.55 5.09 -24.02
N ALA A 245 -0.43 5.36 -22.71
CA ALA A 245 0.56 6.28 -22.16
C ALA A 245 1.99 5.81 -22.46
N ARG A 246 2.25 4.50 -22.36
CA ARG A 246 3.56 3.91 -22.66
C ARG A 246 3.90 3.92 -24.15
N ALA A 247 2.94 3.59 -25.01
CA ALA A 247 3.13 3.59 -26.46
C ALA A 247 3.45 4.98 -27.02
N GLY A 248 2.95 6.03 -26.37
CA GLY A 248 3.26 7.42 -26.75
C GLY A 248 4.74 7.82 -26.61
N ARG A 249 5.53 7.08 -25.81
CA ARG A 249 6.97 7.36 -25.61
C ARG A 249 7.85 6.95 -26.81
N GLY A 250 7.41 5.93 -27.57
CA GLY A 250 8.19 5.36 -28.68
C GLY A 250 8.02 6.04 -30.05
N ALA A 251 7.13 7.03 -30.16
CA ALA A 251 6.72 7.59 -31.46
C ALA A 251 7.30 8.99 -31.73
N SER A 252 8.61 9.05 -31.90
CA SER A 252 9.27 10.20 -32.47
C SER A 252 9.63 9.91 -33.94
N ALA A 253 8.63 10.00 -34.84
CA ALA A 253 8.84 10.16 -36.28
C ALA A 253 7.51 10.48 -36.97
N GLY A 254 7.39 11.64 -37.56
CA GLY A 254 6.32 11.98 -38.54
C GLY A 254 5.18 12.86 -38.02
N GLY A 255 5.41 14.16 -37.94
CA GLY A 255 4.51 15.24 -38.40
C GLY A 255 3.13 15.45 -37.77
N ARG A 256 2.64 14.63 -36.85
CA ARG A 256 1.45 14.93 -36.06
C ARG A 256 1.78 14.86 -34.57
N ARG A 257 1.47 15.95 -33.85
CA ARG A 257 1.59 16.05 -32.38
C ARG A 257 0.77 14.93 -31.74
N ARG A 258 1.39 13.76 -31.54
CA ARG A 258 0.85 12.75 -30.63
C ARG A 258 1.08 13.25 -29.21
N GLU A 259 0.11 13.05 -28.34
CA GLU A 259 0.26 13.34 -26.91
C GLU A 259 1.57 12.69 -26.44
N ALA A 260 2.44 13.47 -25.82
CA ALA A 260 3.70 12.97 -25.29
C ALA A 260 3.39 11.83 -24.30
N GLY A 261 4.04 10.68 -24.49
CA GLY A 261 3.85 9.53 -23.59
C GLY A 261 4.16 9.92 -22.16
N GLY A 262 3.27 9.53 -21.22
CA GLY A 262 3.39 9.83 -19.80
C GLY A 262 4.09 8.73 -19.02
N ARG A 263 4.58 9.08 -17.83
CA ARG A 263 5.10 8.11 -16.85
C ARG A 263 3.93 7.40 -16.19
N ILE A 264 4.15 6.13 -15.83
CA ILE A 264 3.21 5.34 -15.02
C ILE A 264 3.70 5.41 -13.58
N VAL A 265 3.01 6.18 -12.76
CA VAL A 265 3.36 6.40 -11.36
C VAL A 265 2.33 5.70 -10.47
N ALA A 266 2.74 4.68 -9.74
CA ALA A 266 1.86 3.98 -8.82
C ALA A 266 1.72 4.76 -7.51
N ILE A 267 0.51 4.80 -6.97
CA ILE A 267 0.22 5.39 -5.66
C ILE A 267 0.06 4.25 -4.65
N GLY A 268 1.15 3.97 -3.94
CA GLY A 268 1.28 2.86 -3.00
C GLY A 268 1.74 1.55 -3.62
N THR A 269 2.36 0.73 -2.77
CA THR A 269 2.88 -0.60 -3.14
C THR A 269 1.80 -1.56 -3.61
N THR A 270 0.57 -1.40 -3.11
CA THR A 270 -0.60 -2.16 -3.54
C THR A 270 -0.98 -1.90 -4.99
N ALA A 271 -0.88 -0.64 -5.45
CA ALA A 271 -1.11 -0.28 -6.85
C ALA A 271 -0.03 -0.86 -7.76
N VAL A 272 1.24 -0.90 -7.32
CA VAL A 272 2.33 -1.60 -8.03
C VAL A 272 1.99 -3.08 -8.18
N ARG A 273 1.66 -3.77 -7.08
CA ARG A 273 1.38 -5.21 -7.09
C ARG A 273 0.21 -5.55 -8.00
N ALA A 274 -0.89 -4.82 -7.92
CA ALA A 274 -2.06 -5.03 -8.79
C ALA A 274 -1.69 -4.87 -10.27
N LEU A 275 -1.03 -3.76 -10.64
CA LEU A 275 -0.69 -3.47 -12.03
C LEU A 275 0.34 -4.46 -12.58
N GLU A 276 1.39 -4.75 -11.81
CA GLU A 276 2.46 -5.69 -12.20
C GLU A 276 1.99 -7.15 -12.28
N SER A 277 0.93 -7.52 -11.54
CA SER A 277 0.27 -8.83 -11.66
C SER A 277 -0.50 -8.98 -12.98
N ALA A 278 -1.01 -7.88 -13.53
CA ALA A 278 -1.71 -7.83 -14.81
C ALA A 278 -0.77 -7.63 -16.01
N ALA A 279 0.54 -7.43 -15.78
CA ALA A 279 1.53 -7.16 -16.81
C ALA A 279 2.20 -8.45 -17.32
N GLY A 280 2.12 -8.69 -18.62
CA GLY A 280 2.85 -9.77 -19.28
C GLY A 280 4.37 -9.54 -19.31
N PRO A 281 5.15 -10.55 -19.70
CA PRO A 281 6.61 -10.42 -19.92
C PRO A 281 6.96 -9.36 -20.96
N ASP A 282 6.03 -9.07 -21.89
CA ASP A 282 6.11 -8.05 -22.92
C ASP A 282 5.87 -6.63 -22.39
N GLY A 283 5.59 -6.48 -21.08
CA GLY A 283 5.25 -5.23 -20.45
C GLY A 283 3.86 -4.69 -20.83
N VAL A 284 3.03 -5.48 -21.50
CA VAL A 284 1.65 -5.10 -21.83
C VAL A 284 0.74 -5.45 -20.67
N VAL A 285 0.00 -4.46 -20.20
CA VAL A 285 -1.03 -4.67 -19.17
C VAL A 285 -2.31 -5.19 -19.80
N ARG A 286 -2.90 -6.22 -19.19
CA ARG A 286 -4.16 -6.80 -19.62
C ARG A 286 -5.20 -6.66 -18.51
N GLU A 287 -6.47 -6.65 -18.90
CA GLU A 287 -7.55 -6.82 -17.93
C GLU A 287 -7.32 -8.11 -17.13
N ALA A 288 -7.37 -8.01 -15.82
CA ALA A 288 -7.13 -9.15 -14.94
C ALA A 288 -7.88 -8.99 -13.62
N ALA A 289 -8.37 -10.11 -13.10
CA ALA A 289 -8.94 -10.20 -11.75
C ALA A 289 -8.61 -11.57 -11.15
N GLY A 290 -8.45 -11.64 -9.84
CA GLY A 290 -8.11 -12.89 -9.14
C GLY A 290 -7.36 -12.61 -7.84
N PHE A 291 -6.37 -13.44 -7.57
CA PHE A 291 -5.51 -13.32 -6.40
C PHE A 291 -4.06 -13.11 -6.83
N THR A 292 -3.31 -12.32 -6.06
CA THR A 292 -1.89 -12.09 -6.28
C THR A 292 -1.09 -12.25 -4.99
N ASP A 293 -0.05 -13.04 -5.06
CA ASP A 293 1.01 -13.19 -4.07
C ASP A 293 2.34 -12.54 -4.56
N LEU A 294 2.25 -11.68 -5.56
CA LEU A 294 3.39 -11.10 -6.24
C LEU A 294 4.31 -10.35 -5.27
N VAL A 295 5.57 -10.78 -5.23
CA VAL A 295 6.68 -10.05 -4.62
C VAL A 295 7.50 -9.39 -5.71
N VAL A 296 7.59 -8.06 -5.68
CA VAL A 296 8.49 -7.31 -6.56
C VAL A 296 9.83 -7.17 -5.85
N THR A 297 10.89 -7.67 -6.50
CA THR A 297 12.26 -7.65 -5.98
C THR A 297 13.19 -7.02 -7.00
N PRO A 298 14.41 -6.56 -6.62
CA PRO A 298 15.40 -6.05 -7.57
C PRO A 298 15.73 -7.04 -8.69
N ARG A 299 15.75 -8.34 -8.37
CA ARG A 299 15.98 -9.40 -9.38
C ARG A 299 14.86 -9.52 -10.41
N ARG A 300 13.58 -9.38 -9.97
CA ARG A 300 12.43 -9.40 -10.87
C ARG A 300 12.31 -8.10 -11.65
N GLY A 301 12.63 -6.99 -11.04
CA GLY A 301 12.35 -5.66 -11.55
C GLY A 301 10.85 -5.34 -11.66
N VAL A 302 10.55 -4.18 -12.21
CA VAL A 302 9.21 -3.76 -12.62
C VAL A 302 9.10 -3.80 -14.14
N ARG A 303 7.89 -4.08 -14.66
CA ARG A 303 7.64 -4.19 -16.10
C ARG A 303 6.93 -2.98 -16.67
N VAL A 304 6.16 -2.31 -15.84
CA VAL A 304 5.21 -1.26 -16.26
C VAL A 304 5.38 0.03 -15.48
N VAL A 305 5.60 -0.07 -14.17
CA VAL A 305 5.69 1.10 -13.29
C VAL A 305 7.00 1.84 -13.49
N ASP A 306 6.93 3.16 -13.69
CA ASP A 306 8.11 4.02 -13.83
C ASP A 306 8.45 4.73 -12.53
N GLY A 307 7.45 5.04 -11.71
CA GLY A 307 7.62 5.75 -10.46
C GLY A 307 6.62 5.30 -9.41
N LEU A 308 6.89 5.66 -8.16
CA LEU A 308 6.09 5.25 -7.01
C LEU A 308 5.98 6.40 -6.02
N LEU A 309 4.75 6.74 -5.63
CA LEU A 309 4.48 7.50 -4.41
C LEU A 309 4.21 6.50 -3.29
N THR A 310 4.92 6.61 -2.18
CA THR A 310 4.80 5.70 -1.03
C THR A 310 4.91 6.46 0.28
N GLY A 311 4.43 5.86 1.39
CA GLY A 311 4.79 6.30 2.73
C GLY A 311 6.26 5.99 3.03
N LEU A 312 6.76 6.50 4.14
CA LEU A 312 8.05 6.11 4.70
C LEU A 312 7.82 4.92 5.65
N HIS A 313 8.44 3.79 5.36
CA HIS A 313 8.27 2.55 6.10
C HIS A 313 9.59 2.02 6.64
N GLU A 314 9.52 1.20 7.68
CA GLU A 314 10.71 0.59 8.27
C GLU A 314 11.44 -0.32 7.27
N PRO A 315 12.79 -0.38 7.36
CA PRO A 315 13.61 -1.09 6.38
C PRO A 315 13.42 -2.61 6.33
N GLU A 316 12.87 -3.19 7.36
CA GLU A 316 12.68 -4.65 7.46
C GLU A 316 11.45 -5.15 6.69
N ALA A 317 10.62 -4.25 6.22
CA ALA A 317 9.42 -4.60 5.49
C ALA A 317 9.72 -5.10 4.06
N SER A 318 9.03 -6.15 3.64
CA SER A 318 9.19 -6.76 2.30
C SER A 318 8.97 -5.76 1.14
N HIS A 319 8.25 -4.68 1.38
CA HIS A 319 8.03 -3.62 0.38
C HIS A 319 9.29 -2.81 0.04
N LEU A 320 10.33 -2.77 0.92
CA LEU A 320 11.61 -2.14 0.54
C LEU A 320 12.27 -2.81 -0.66
N LEU A 321 12.10 -4.12 -0.83
CA LEU A 321 12.56 -4.81 -2.04
C LEU A 321 11.91 -4.25 -3.30
N MET A 322 10.65 -3.85 -3.22
CA MET A 322 9.94 -3.20 -4.31
C MET A 322 10.47 -1.79 -4.57
N LEU A 323 10.72 -1.01 -3.53
CA LEU A 323 11.30 0.32 -3.66
C LEU A 323 12.69 0.24 -4.31
N GLU A 324 13.51 -0.71 -3.86
CA GLU A 324 14.84 -0.98 -4.45
C GLU A 324 14.74 -1.42 -5.93
N ALA A 325 13.71 -2.20 -6.28
CA ALA A 325 13.45 -2.60 -7.66
C ALA A 325 13.08 -1.43 -8.58
N ILE A 326 12.48 -0.36 -8.03
CA ILE A 326 12.04 0.84 -8.77
C ILE A 326 13.13 1.90 -8.83
N ALA A 327 13.77 2.21 -7.71
CA ALA A 327 14.67 3.36 -7.57
C ALA A 327 16.15 2.99 -7.53
N GLY A 328 16.47 1.72 -7.26
CA GLY A 328 17.83 1.29 -6.94
C GLY A 328 18.23 1.56 -5.50
N ARG A 329 19.19 0.77 -5.01
CA ARG A 329 19.60 0.77 -3.61
C ARG A 329 20.27 2.08 -3.17
N GLU A 330 21.14 2.63 -4.00
CA GLU A 330 21.87 3.86 -3.70
C GLU A 330 20.94 5.05 -3.53
N ALA A 331 19.99 5.23 -4.47
CA ALA A 331 18.98 6.27 -4.40
C ALA A 331 18.13 6.17 -3.13
N LEU A 332 17.74 4.94 -2.74
CA LEU A 332 17.00 4.73 -1.51
C LEU A 332 17.82 5.06 -0.26
N ALA A 333 19.09 4.68 -0.21
CA ALA A 333 19.95 4.97 0.93
C ALA A 333 20.06 6.49 1.14
N VAL A 334 20.34 7.25 0.07
CA VAL A 334 20.40 8.71 0.13
C VAL A 334 19.06 9.30 0.57
N ALA A 335 17.96 8.81 0.03
CA ALA A 335 16.63 9.31 0.39
C ALA A 335 16.28 9.08 1.87
N TYR A 336 16.58 7.89 2.39
CA TYR A 336 16.29 7.54 3.78
C TYR A 336 17.17 8.33 4.76
N ASP A 337 18.45 8.56 4.43
CA ASP A 337 19.31 9.43 5.21
C ASP A 337 18.77 10.88 5.26
N GLN A 338 18.27 11.39 4.12
CA GLN A 338 17.61 12.68 4.06
C GLN A 338 16.32 12.71 4.86
N ALA A 339 15.51 11.65 4.82
CA ALA A 339 14.28 11.56 5.60
C ALA A 339 14.55 11.63 7.10
N LEU A 340 15.57 10.90 7.59
CA LEU A 340 15.97 10.92 8.99
C LEU A 340 16.56 12.26 9.42
N SER A 341 17.52 12.80 8.65
CA SER A 341 18.20 14.06 8.97
C SER A 341 17.24 15.26 8.99
N ARG A 342 16.17 15.19 8.21
CA ARG A 342 15.14 16.23 8.12
C ARG A 342 13.89 15.91 8.94
N LEU A 343 13.93 14.86 9.78
CA LEU A 343 12.87 14.50 10.71
C LEU A 343 11.52 14.29 10.00
N TYR A 344 11.50 13.53 8.89
CA TYR A 344 10.26 13.12 8.24
C TYR A 344 9.47 12.20 9.14
N LEU A 345 8.14 12.30 9.10
CA LEU A 345 7.24 11.45 9.85
C LEU A 345 6.95 10.16 9.08
N TRP A 346 6.93 9.04 9.80
CA TRP A 346 6.86 7.69 9.25
C TRP A 346 5.47 7.08 9.45
N HIS A 347 5.21 5.99 8.71
CA HIS A 347 3.99 5.17 8.71
C HIS A 347 2.75 5.84 8.10
N GLU A 348 1.57 5.29 8.38
CA GLU A 348 0.32 5.51 7.65
C GLU A 348 -0.20 6.95 7.68
N PHE A 349 0.11 7.69 8.73
CA PHE A 349 -0.25 9.10 8.87
C PHE A 349 0.92 10.06 8.65
N GLY A 350 2.06 9.50 8.22
CA GLY A 350 3.31 10.22 8.04
C GLY A 350 3.40 10.99 6.73
N ASP A 351 4.63 11.40 6.45
CA ASP A 351 5.03 12.06 5.22
C ASP A 351 5.17 11.05 4.07
N VAL A 352 5.28 11.52 2.84
CA VAL A 352 5.34 10.64 1.67
C VAL A 352 6.59 10.89 0.84
N HIS A 353 6.97 9.85 0.09
CA HIS A 353 8.12 9.84 -0.79
C HIS A 353 7.70 9.50 -2.22
N LEU A 354 8.03 10.35 -3.18
CA LEU A 354 7.84 10.15 -4.61
C LEU A 354 9.16 9.75 -5.25
N LEU A 355 9.22 8.51 -5.68
CA LEU A 355 10.32 7.95 -6.46
C LEU A 355 10.03 8.12 -7.95
N LEU A 356 10.86 8.86 -8.67
CA LEU A 356 10.78 9.06 -10.11
C LEU A 356 12.05 8.56 -10.79
N PRO A 357 11.98 8.15 -12.07
CA PRO A 357 13.18 7.81 -12.82
C PRO A 357 14.10 9.03 -12.96
N ASP A 358 15.39 8.78 -13.04
CA ASP A 358 16.38 9.80 -13.39
C ASP A 358 16.08 10.33 -14.79
N GLU A 359 15.95 11.65 -14.92
CA GLU A 359 15.71 12.31 -16.21
C GLU A 359 17.03 12.50 -17.02
N ASN A 360 18.20 12.27 -16.37
CA ASN A 360 19.53 12.34 -16.97
C ASN A 360 20.20 10.96 -17.04
N PRO A 361 19.96 10.13 -18.08
CA PRO A 361 20.56 8.81 -18.18
C PRO A 361 22.10 8.79 -18.32
N HIS A 362 22.74 9.96 -18.41
CA HIS A 362 24.20 10.07 -18.53
C HIS A 362 24.96 10.07 -17.21
N SER A 363 24.30 10.11 -16.05
CA SER A 363 24.97 10.05 -14.74
C SER A 363 25.32 8.61 -14.28
N ALA A 364 24.75 7.59 -14.93
CA ALA A 364 24.91 6.19 -14.50
C ALA A 364 26.13 5.46 -15.11
N HIS A 365 27.03 6.14 -15.86
CA HIS A 365 28.16 5.51 -16.57
C HIS A 365 29.55 5.97 -16.11
N CYS A 366 29.70 6.36 -14.85
CA CYS A 366 31.03 6.71 -14.33
C CYS A 366 31.47 5.89 -13.10
N SER A 367 31.14 4.60 -13.04
CA SER A 367 31.64 3.70 -11.98
C SER A 367 31.87 2.27 -12.45
N SER A 368 32.42 2.09 -13.66
CA SER A 368 32.98 0.78 -14.02
C SER A 368 34.19 1.01 -14.92
N ASN A 369 35.31 1.35 -14.32
CA ASN A 369 36.67 1.00 -14.74
C ASN A 369 37.68 1.69 -13.82
N VAL A 370 38.05 1.04 -12.74
CA VAL A 370 39.43 1.04 -12.24
C VAL A 370 39.65 -0.23 -11.44
N TRP A 371 40.34 -1.17 -12.06
CA TRP A 371 41.23 -2.27 -11.55
C TRP A 371 40.69 -3.22 -10.48
#